data_0a5c996b09aefe77f1faa108a047d1e7
#
_entry.id   0a5c996b09aefe77f1faa108a047d1e7
#
_cell.length_a   1.000
_cell.length_b   1.000
_cell.length_c   1.000
_cell.angle_alpha   90.00
_cell.angle_beta   90.00
_cell.angle_gamma   90.00
#
_symmetry.space_group_name_H-M   'P 1'
#
loop_
_entity.id
_entity.type
_entity.pdbx_description
1 polymer ?
#
loop_
_entity_poly.entity_id
_entity_poly.type
_entity_poly.pdbx_seq_one_letter_code
_entity_poly.pdbx_strand_id
1 'polypeptide(L)'
;MTCFYVLVLVGFKMKGVQFGLFWAIVLLVAASPAHALPGQTTDEAAAWIQANPTLRPRRSEKFLVTKSDSAAQRFTFEASLLPPGRIKGAPNAGIVRSERLTLFDVQNGVTQNRLKESLRAIYGLEVSQDFDRAQVIYAYPSEATIQQAVTQNNPLLASLQGELRQGNRYAYWLEVAQTPEGFAYSGRLTVFLRNDLNKIEAELRNR
;
A
#
# COMPACT_ATOMS: atom_id res chain seq x y z
N MET A 1 5.52 18.40 -39.94
CA MET A 1 6.97 18.43 -40.13
C MET A 1 7.49 17.04 -39.75
N THR A 2 7.70 16.25 -40.78
CA THR A 2 8.06 14.82 -40.71
C THR A 2 9.57 14.72 -40.85
N CYS A 3 10.24 14.22 -39.80
CA CYS A 3 11.69 14.00 -39.83
C CYS A 3 11.95 12.53 -40.20
N PHE A 4 12.36 12.29 -41.41
CA PHE A 4 12.83 11.03 -41.97
C PHE A 4 14.25 10.78 -41.48
N TYR A 5 14.50 9.71 -40.69
CA TYR A 5 15.84 9.20 -40.47
C TYR A 5 16.19 8.19 -41.56
N VAL A 6 17.17 8.59 -42.38
CA VAL A 6 17.79 7.72 -43.40
C VAL A 6 18.73 6.75 -42.71
N LEU A 7 18.43 5.46 -42.78
CA LEU A 7 19.28 4.38 -42.34
C LEU A 7 20.31 4.06 -43.40
N VAL A 8 21.57 4.44 -43.18
CA VAL A 8 22.70 4.08 -44.07
C VAL A 8 23.10 2.65 -43.75
N LEU A 9 22.79 1.71 -44.64
CA LEU A 9 23.29 0.33 -44.64
C LEU A 9 24.73 0.31 -45.10
N VAL A 10 25.68 0.21 -44.17
CA VAL A 10 27.07 -0.14 -44.50
C VAL A 10 27.13 -1.67 -44.53
N GLY A 11 27.28 -2.19 -45.74
CA GLY A 11 27.47 -3.60 -45.99
C GLY A 11 28.84 -4.09 -45.50
N PHE A 12 28.85 -4.81 -44.40
CA PHE A 12 30.04 -5.53 -43.92
C PHE A 12 29.89 -7.03 -44.22
N LYS A 13 30.68 -7.47 -45.17
CA LYS A 13 30.78 -8.86 -45.59
C LYS A 13 31.63 -9.62 -44.62
N MET A 14 31.03 -10.24 -43.59
CA MET A 14 31.74 -11.16 -42.67
C MET A 14 31.28 -12.60 -42.88
N LYS A 15 32.32 -13.42 -43.17
CA LYS A 15 32.23 -14.88 -43.34
C LYS A 15 31.65 -15.56 -42.11
N GLY A 16 30.77 -16.54 -42.37
CA GLY A 16 30.07 -17.33 -41.38
C GLY A 16 30.93 -17.84 -40.25
N VAL A 17 30.37 -17.74 -39.06
CA VAL A 17 30.47 -18.60 -37.86
C VAL A 17 30.01 -17.88 -36.58
N GLN A 18 29.26 -16.80 -36.62
CA GLN A 18 28.77 -16.16 -35.35
C GLN A 18 27.29 -15.80 -35.32
N PHE A 19 26.42 -16.54 -36.02
CA PHE A 19 24.97 -16.30 -35.97
C PHE A 19 24.26 -16.94 -34.76
N GLY A 20 24.98 -17.72 -33.96
CA GLY A 20 24.40 -18.43 -32.82
C GLY A 20 24.35 -17.68 -31.50
N LEU A 21 25.12 -16.60 -31.33
CA LEU A 21 25.27 -15.91 -30.02
C LEU A 21 24.42 -14.66 -29.88
N PHE A 22 23.84 -14.14 -30.95
CA PHE A 22 23.04 -12.90 -30.91
C PHE A 22 21.56 -13.10 -30.58
N TRP A 23 21.06 -14.35 -30.66
CA TRP A 23 19.67 -14.68 -30.33
C TRP A 23 19.44 -15.03 -28.85
N ALA A 24 20.51 -15.20 -28.07
CA ALA A 24 20.40 -15.54 -26.64
C ALA A 24 20.24 -14.30 -25.71
N ILE A 25 20.40 -13.08 -26.25
CA ILE A 25 20.36 -11.84 -25.43
C ILE A 25 19.00 -11.15 -25.46
N VAL A 26 18.08 -11.53 -26.33
CA VAL A 26 16.77 -10.86 -26.46
C VAL A 26 15.68 -11.45 -25.54
N LEU A 27 15.99 -12.49 -24.78
CA LEU A 27 15.07 -13.10 -23.80
C LEU A 27 15.36 -12.67 -22.34
N LEU A 28 16.07 -11.56 -22.11
CA LEU A 28 15.92 -10.82 -20.85
C LEU A 28 14.61 -10.03 -20.92
N VAL A 29 13.53 -10.78 -20.96
CA VAL A 29 12.17 -10.34 -20.78
C VAL A 29 12.12 -9.44 -19.55
N ALA A 30 11.66 -8.23 -19.74
CA ALA A 30 11.21 -7.35 -18.70
C ALA A 30 10.32 -8.14 -17.72
N ALA A 31 10.91 -8.70 -16.68
CA ALA A 31 10.18 -9.09 -15.49
C ALA A 31 9.62 -7.77 -14.96
N SER A 32 8.38 -7.47 -15.32
CA SER A 32 7.62 -6.42 -14.64
C SER A 32 7.81 -6.67 -13.16
N PRO A 33 8.23 -5.68 -12.37
CA PRO A 33 8.32 -5.87 -10.94
C PRO A 33 6.95 -6.38 -10.48
N ALA A 34 6.92 -7.61 -9.97
CA ALA A 34 5.74 -8.16 -9.36
C ALA A 34 5.43 -7.24 -8.17
N HIS A 35 4.42 -6.39 -8.32
CA HIS A 35 3.92 -5.58 -7.20
C HIS A 35 3.05 -6.52 -6.38
N ALA A 36 3.43 -6.80 -5.11
CA ALA A 36 2.46 -7.38 -4.21
C ALA A 36 1.38 -6.32 -4.00
N LEU A 37 0.18 -6.71 -4.28
CA LEU A 37 -0.99 -5.88 -4.13
C LEU A 37 -2.15 -6.82 -3.85
N PRO A 38 -3.20 -6.38 -3.18
CA PRO A 38 -4.38 -7.18 -2.98
C PRO A 38 -4.87 -7.77 -4.31
N GLY A 39 -5.16 -9.07 -4.32
CA GLY A 39 -5.54 -9.84 -5.51
C GLY A 39 -4.47 -10.80 -6.03
N GLN A 40 -3.24 -10.73 -5.52
CA GLN A 40 -2.18 -11.67 -5.84
C GLN A 40 -2.22 -12.93 -4.95
N THR A 41 -1.59 -13.98 -5.44
CA THR A 41 -1.41 -15.21 -4.66
C THR A 41 -0.45 -15.00 -3.49
N THR A 42 -0.53 -15.88 -2.50
CA THR A 42 0.38 -15.86 -1.36
C THR A 42 1.84 -15.99 -1.77
N ASP A 43 2.14 -16.79 -2.79
CA ASP A 43 3.52 -17.01 -3.25
C ASP A 43 4.08 -15.77 -3.95
N GLU A 44 3.28 -15.13 -4.82
CA GLU A 44 3.65 -13.86 -5.46
C GLU A 44 3.86 -12.75 -4.43
N ALA A 45 2.95 -12.62 -3.46
CA ALA A 45 3.07 -11.64 -2.39
C ALA A 45 4.31 -11.90 -1.52
N ALA A 46 4.59 -13.15 -1.13
CA ALA A 46 5.77 -13.50 -0.36
C ALA A 46 7.07 -13.19 -1.13
N ALA A 47 7.12 -13.53 -2.42
CA ALA A 47 8.28 -13.27 -3.28
C ALA A 47 8.53 -11.75 -3.41
N TRP A 48 7.48 -10.96 -3.60
CA TRP A 48 7.59 -9.52 -3.68
C TRP A 48 8.03 -8.89 -2.36
N ILE A 49 7.45 -9.31 -1.22
CA ILE A 49 7.86 -8.82 0.11
C ILE A 49 9.36 -9.07 0.31
N GLN A 50 9.85 -10.26 -0.05
CA GLN A 50 11.27 -10.62 0.07
C GLN A 50 12.17 -9.78 -0.84
N ALA A 51 11.71 -9.43 -2.02
CA ALA A 51 12.47 -8.62 -2.99
C ALA A 51 12.36 -7.10 -2.75
N ASN A 52 11.41 -6.66 -1.93
CA ASN A 52 11.14 -5.22 -1.75
C ASN A 52 12.26 -4.51 -1.01
N PRO A 53 12.95 -3.53 -1.63
CA PRO A 53 14.11 -2.86 -1.04
C PRO A 53 13.76 -1.97 0.17
N THR A 54 12.50 -1.56 0.29
CA THR A 54 12.01 -0.76 1.41
C THR A 54 11.64 -1.65 2.59
N LEU A 55 10.98 -2.79 2.36
CA LEU A 55 10.56 -3.69 3.42
C LEU A 55 11.73 -4.45 4.04
N ARG A 56 12.70 -4.95 3.26
CA ARG A 56 13.89 -5.68 3.72
C ARG A 56 13.56 -6.67 4.85
N PRO A 57 12.67 -7.65 4.61
CA PRO A 57 12.24 -8.58 5.63
C PRO A 57 13.38 -9.48 6.10
N ARG A 58 13.30 -9.97 7.33
CA ARG A 58 14.14 -11.07 7.81
C ARG A 58 13.72 -12.37 7.12
N ARG A 59 14.59 -13.36 7.10
CA ARG A 59 14.30 -14.67 6.44
C ARG A 59 13.03 -15.36 6.98
N SER A 60 12.68 -15.12 8.24
CA SER A 60 11.49 -15.68 8.87
C SER A 60 10.20 -14.87 8.62
N GLU A 61 10.31 -13.65 8.11
CA GLU A 61 9.19 -12.75 7.87
C GLU A 61 8.66 -12.96 6.45
N LYS A 62 7.46 -13.52 6.31
CA LYS A 62 6.82 -13.76 5.00
C LYS A 62 5.73 -12.71 4.71
N PHE A 63 4.73 -12.60 5.58
CA PHE A 63 3.57 -11.72 5.41
C PHE A 63 3.49 -10.61 6.46
N LEU A 64 4.33 -10.69 7.48
CA LEU A 64 4.45 -9.68 8.52
C LEU A 64 5.91 -9.25 8.60
N VAL A 65 6.17 -7.97 8.31
CA VAL A 65 7.48 -7.35 8.42
C VAL A 65 7.43 -6.29 9.50
N THR A 66 8.29 -6.39 10.49
CA THR A 66 8.36 -5.41 11.57
C THR A 66 9.75 -4.79 11.64
N LYS A 67 9.81 -3.47 11.63
CA LYS A 67 11.01 -2.68 11.85
C LYS A 67 10.84 -1.82 13.07
N SER A 68 11.86 -1.78 13.89
CA SER A 68 11.88 -0.98 15.11
C SER A 68 13.28 -0.38 15.23
N ASP A 69 13.40 0.93 15.00
CA ASP A 69 14.67 1.65 15.19
C ASP A 69 14.90 1.95 16.67
N SER A 70 13.81 2.04 17.44
CA SER A 70 13.83 2.21 18.89
C SER A 70 12.52 1.69 19.49
N ALA A 71 12.43 1.64 20.82
CA ALA A 71 11.17 1.34 21.52
C ALA A 71 10.07 2.38 21.22
N ALA A 72 10.46 3.61 20.86
CA ALA A 72 9.57 4.73 20.56
C ALA A 72 9.08 4.76 19.11
N GLN A 73 9.69 3.97 18.22
CA GLN A 73 9.40 3.98 16.78
C GLN A 73 9.28 2.57 16.24
N ARG A 74 8.16 2.28 15.58
CA ARG A 74 7.91 1.00 14.95
C ARG A 74 7.13 1.17 13.65
N PHE A 75 7.59 0.48 12.63
CA PHE A 75 6.87 0.27 11.38
C PHE A 75 6.47 -1.20 11.27
N THR A 76 5.25 -1.45 10.82
CA THR A 76 4.77 -2.82 10.55
C THR A 76 4.08 -2.84 9.19
N PHE A 77 4.45 -3.82 8.37
CA PHE A 77 3.75 -4.17 7.14
C PHE A 77 3.14 -5.57 7.32
N GLU A 78 1.88 -5.72 6.96
CA GLU A 78 1.14 -6.98 7.07
C GLU A 78 0.33 -7.23 5.81
N ALA A 79 0.54 -8.37 5.16
CA ALA A 79 -0.32 -8.87 4.08
C ALA A 79 -1.27 -9.95 4.63
N SER A 80 -2.55 -9.86 4.30
CA SER A 80 -3.60 -10.71 4.86
C SER A 80 -4.50 -11.31 3.79
N LEU A 81 -4.86 -12.58 3.99
CA LEU A 81 -5.87 -13.30 3.21
C LEU A 81 -7.31 -12.89 3.57
N LEU A 82 -7.44 -12.11 4.63
CA LEU A 82 -8.73 -11.65 5.12
C LEU A 82 -9.00 -10.21 4.64
N PRO A 83 -10.25 -9.86 4.37
CA PRO A 83 -10.62 -8.48 4.15
C PRO A 83 -10.36 -7.67 5.42
N PRO A 84 -10.11 -6.35 5.31
CA PRO A 84 -9.97 -5.51 6.49
C PRO A 84 -11.27 -5.45 7.30
N GLY A 85 -11.19 -4.91 8.52
CA GLY A 85 -12.33 -4.79 9.42
C GLY A 85 -12.67 -6.06 10.19
N ARG A 86 -13.94 -6.24 10.55
CA ARG A 86 -14.40 -7.43 11.29
C ARG A 86 -14.36 -8.66 10.39
N ILE A 87 -13.81 -9.74 10.93
CA ILE A 87 -13.71 -11.00 10.19
C ILE A 87 -15.12 -11.61 10.10
N LYS A 88 -15.61 -11.77 8.86
CA LYS A 88 -16.81 -12.53 8.54
C LYS A 88 -16.49 -13.45 7.38
N GLY A 89 -16.61 -14.76 7.60
CA GLY A 89 -16.37 -15.79 6.58
C GLY A 89 -14.99 -16.45 6.64
N ALA A 90 -14.84 -17.50 5.84
CA ALA A 90 -13.58 -18.21 5.69
C ALA A 90 -12.56 -17.41 4.86
N PRO A 91 -11.25 -17.55 5.10
CA PRO A 91 -10.24 -17.00 4.23
C PRO A 91 -10.40 -17.54 2.81
N ASN A 92 -10.28 -16.69 1.81
CA ASN A 92 -10.11 -17.16 0.43
C ASN A 92 -8.75 -17.87 0.32
N ALA A 93 -8.77 -19.12 -0.08
CA ALA A 93 -7.55 -19.90 -0.19
C ALA A 93 -6.55 -19.23 -1.14
N GLY A 94 -5.45 -18.75 -0.57
CA GLY A 94 -4.26 -18.38 -1.31
C GLY A 94 -4.24 -17.00 -1.98
N ILE A 95 -5.21 -16.09 -1.78
CA ILE A 95 -5.19 -14.74 -2.36
C ILE A 95 -5.14 -13.69 -1.26
N VAL A 96 -4.18 -12.78 -1.35
CA VAL A 96 -4.06 -11.61 -0.47
C VAL A 96 -5.23 -10.66 -0.74
N ARG A 97 -5.98 -10.31 0.30
CA ARG A 97 -7.15 -9.40 0.20
C ARG A 97 -6.88 -8.02 0.73
N SER A 98 -5.95 -7.90 1.66
CA SER A 98 -5.57 -6.60 2.22
C SER A 98 -4.10 -6.57 2.61
N GLU A 99 -3.52 -5.38 2.53
CA GLU A 99 -2.18 -5.08 3.02
C GLU A 99 -2.24 -3.84 3.89
N ARG A 100 -1.61 -3.90 5.04
CA ARG A 100 -1.67 -2.86 6.07
C ARG A 100 -0.28 -2.35 6.40
N LEU A 101 -0.13 -1.04 6.36
CA LEU A 101 1.01 -0.30 6.88
C LEU A 101 0.60 0.29 8.21
N THR A 102 1.39 0.09 9.25
CA THR A 102 1.18 0.71 10.55
C THR A 102 2.44 1.43 10.97
N LEU A 103 2.30 2.69 11.35
CA LEU A 103 3.34 3.50 11.95
C LEU A 103 3.01 3.75 13.42
N PHE A 104 4.02 3.65 14.27
CA PHE A 104 4.01 4.07 15.65
C PHE A 104 5.25 4.93 15.90
N ASP A 105 5.07 6.17 16.34
CA ASP A 105 6.17 7.10 16.59
C ASP A 105 5.78 8.09 17.70
N VAL A 106 6.33 7.86 18.88
CA VAL A 106 6.04 8.68 20.06
C VAL A 106 6.80 10.02 20.02
N GLN A 107 7.92 10.07 19.29
CA GLN A 107 8.79 11.25 19.28
C GLN A 107 8.32 12.28 18.24
N ASN A 108 8.06 11.85 17.02
CA ASN A 108 7.75 12.73 15.89
C ASN A 108 6.27 12.73 15.51
N GLY A 109 5.51 11.81 16.09
CA GLY A 109 4.10 11.60 15.74
C GLY A 109 3.90 10.93 14.38
N VAL A 110 2.65 10.58 14.11
CA VAL A 110 2.22 9.98 12.85
C VAL A 110 1.19 10.89 12.19
N THR A 111 1.53 11.40 11.00
CA THR A 111 0.61 12.22 10.20
C THR A 111 0.09 11.41 9.02
N GLN A 112 -1.04 11.86 8.44
CA GLN A 112 -1.54 11.29 7.19
C GLN A 112 -0.50 11.36 6.06
N ASN A 113 0.28 12.44 5.98
CA ASN A 113 1.34 12.58 4.98
C ASN A 113 2.43 11.53 5.14
N ARG A 114 2.86 11.23 6.38
CA ARG A 114 3.84 10.14 6.62
C ARG A 114 3.31 8.77 6.19
N LEU A 115 2.02 8.51 6.38
CA LEU A 115 1.39 7.27 5.88
C LEU A 115 1.37 7.22 4.35
N LYS A 116 1.06 8.34 3.68
CA LYS A 116 1.13 8.45 2.20
C LYS A 116 2.55 8.28 1.66
N GLU A 117 3.54 8.89 2.32
CA GLU A 117 4.95 8.72 1.96
C GLU A 117 5.38 7.25 2.10
N SER A 118 4.94 6.56 3.15
CA SER A 118 5.18 5.13 3.33
C SER A 118 4.52 4.29 2.24
N LEU A 119 3.29 4.63 1.84
CA LEU A 119 2.62 4.00 0.70
C LEU A 119 3.45 4.15 -0.57
N ARG A 120 3.89 5.36 -0.88
CA ARG A 120 4.72 5.66 -2.06
C ARG A 120 6.07 4.93 -2.01
N ALA A 121 6.71 4.89 -0.85
CA ALA A 121 8.01 4.23 -0.69
C ALA A 121 7.94 2.71 -0.91
N ILE A 122 6.82 2.09 -0.55
CA ILE A 122 6.65 0.63 -0.64
C ILE A 122 6.11 0.21 -2.00
N TYR A 123 5.08 0.89 -2.51
CA TYR A 123 4.36 0.48 -3.73
C TYR A 123 4.71 1.32 -4.96
N GLY A 124 5.48 2.39 -4.81
CA GLY A 124 5.85 3.26 -5.91
C GLY A 124 4.77 4.29 -6.28
N LEU A 125 5.00 4.92 -7.42
CA LEU A 125 4.24 6.08 -7.85
C LEU A 125 2.80 5.75 -8.29
N GLU A 126 2.58 4.61 -8.94
CA GLU A 126 1.27 4.24 -9.48
C GLU A 126 0.19 4.10 -8.39
N VAL A 127 0.51 3.38 -7.31
CA VAL A 127 -0.42 3.19 -6.18
C VAL A 127 -0.61 4.48 -5.41
N SER A 128 0.46 5.27 -5.23
CA SER A 128 0.36 6.59 -4.62
C SER A 128 -0.55 7.54 -5.41
N GLN A 129 -0.44 7.55 -6.74
CA GLN A 129 -1.32 8.36 -7.59
C GLN A 129 -2.78 7.85 -7.59
N ASP A 130 -2.99 6.53 -7.53
CA ASP A 130 -4.34 5.96 -7.39
C ASP A 130 -4.98 6.40 -6.07
N PHE A 131 -4.21 6.39 -4.97
CA PHE A 131 -4.64 6.90 -3.69
C PHE A 131 -4.98 8.40 -3.73
N ASP A 132 -4.11 9.22 -4.34
CA ASP A 132 -4.31 10.69 -4.37
C ASP A 132 -5.53 11.10 -5.20
N ARG A 133 -5.87 10.32 -6.24
CA ARG A 133 -7.06 10.52 -7.08
C ARG A 133 -8.30 9.82 -6.54
N ALA A 134 -8.15 8.98 -5.51
CA ALA A 134 -9.24 8.20 -4.95
C ALA A 134 -10.31 9.09 -4.32
N GLN A 135 -11.58 8.80 -4.62
CA GLN A 135 -12.73 9.48 -4.05
C GLN A 135 -12.89 9.11 -2.58
N VAL A 136 -13.05 10.10 -1.71
CA VAL A 136 -13.42 9.88 -0.32
C VAL A 136 -14.88 9.43 -0.26
N ILE A 137 -15.12 8.22 0.25
CA ILE A 137 -16.45 7.62 0.40
C ILE A 137 -17.01 7.88 1.80
N TYR A 138 -16.14 7.82 2.80
CA TYR A 138 -16.50 8.06 4.18
C TYR A 138 -15.32 8.65 4.95
N ALA A 139 -15.60 9.64 5.78
CA ALA A 139 -14.61 10.23 6.68
C ALA A 139 -15.17 10.32 8.09
N TYR A 140 -14.33 10.19 9.09
CA TYR A 140 -14.67 10.29 10.50
C TYR A 140 -13.54 10.93 11.30
N PRO A 141 -13.85 11.54 12.48
CA PRO A 141 -15.19 11.70 13.04
C PRO A 141 -16.03 12.64 12.19
N SER A 142 -17.37 12.53 12.33
CA SER A 142 -18.28 13.49 11.72
C SER A 142 -18.22 14.83 12.48
N GLU A 143 -18.63 15.92 11.83
CA GLU A 143 -18.74 17.23 12.48
C GLU A 143 -19.61 17.15 13.76
N ALA A 144 -20.71 16.40 13.70
CA ALA A 144 -21.57 16.17 14.87
C ALA A 144 -20.82 15.48 16.01
N THR A 145 -19.96 14.48 15.69
CA THR A 145 -19.14 13.79 16.70
C THR A 145 -18.11 14.74 17.30
N ILE A 146 -17.50 15.60 16.50
CA ILE A 146 -16.53 16.61 16.97
C ILE A 146 -17.24 17.59 17.94
N GLN A 147 -18.41 18.11 17.56
CA GLN A 147 -19.19 19.01 18.42
C GLN A 147 -19.63 18.33 19.72
N GLN A 148 -20.02 17.06 19.65
CA GLN A 148 -20.34 16.28 20.83
C GLN A 148 -19.12 16.10 21.75
N ALA A 149 -17.95 15.81 21.19
CA ALA A 149 -16.70 15.68 21.94
C ALA A 149 -16.38 16.96 22.72
N VAL A 150 -16.56 18.12 22.07
CA VAL A 150 -16.36 19.44 22.69
C VAL A 150 -17.39 19.69 23.78
N THR A 151 -18.68 19.50 23.48
CA THR A 151 -19.79 19.76 24.41
C THR A 151 -19.71 18.87 25.67
N GLN A 152 -19.33 17.63 25.50
CA GLN A 152 -19.19 16.67 26.60
C GLN A 152 -17.82 16.72 27.30
N ASN A 153 -16.93 17.60 26.85
CA ASN A 153 -15.53 17.64 27.29
C ASN A 153 -14.87 16.24 27.25
N ASN A 154 -15.16 15.48 26.19
CA ASN A 154 -14.67 14.13 25.98
C ASN A 154 -13.94 14.03 24.64
N PRO A 155 -12.66 14.42 24.57
CA PRO A 155 -11.89 14.43 23.33
C PRO A 155 -11.68 13.02 22.76
N LEU A 156 -11.84 11.97 23.55
CA LEU A 156 -11.69 10.58 23.08
C LEU A 156 -12.75 10.21 22.03
N LEU A 157 -13.92 10.86 22.04
CA LEU A 157 -14.95 10.63 21.03
C LEU A 157 -14.47 11.00 19.61
N ALA A 158 -13.57 11.97 19.49
CA ALA A 158 -13.02 12.44 18.24
C ALA A 158 -11.54 12.00 18.00
N SER A 159 -11.00 11.15 18.88
CA SER A 159 -9.60 10.76 18.84
C SER A 159 -9.24 9.92 17.61
N LEU A 160 -10.17 9.13 17.11
CA LEU A 160 -9.95 8.27 15.94
C LEU A 160 -10.40 9.02 14.68
N GLN A 161 -9.42 9.41 13.87
CA GLN A 161 -9.66 10.12 12.61
C GLN A 161 -9.27 9.24 11.44
N GLY A 162 -10.13 9.20 10.44
CA GLY A 162 -9.81 8.39 9.27
C GLY A 162 -10.69 8.66 8.09
N GLU A 163 -10.32 8.06 6.98
CA GLU A 163 -11.03 8.14 5.72
C GLU A 163 -10.98 6.82 4.96
N LEU A 164 -12.08 6.50 4.32
CA LEU A 164 -12.24 5.42 3.39
C LEU A 164 -12.29 6.00 1.99
N ARG A 165 -11.42 5.53 1.11
CA ARG A 165 -11.31 6.02 -0.27
C ARG A 165 -11.51 4.90 -1.28
N GLN A 166 -12.12 5.25 -2.41
CA GLN A 166 -12.25 4.38 -3.58
C GLN A 166 -11.35 4.88 -4.70
N GLY A 167 -10.27 4.15 -4.98
CA GLY A 167 -9.42 4.36 -6.14
C GLY A 167 -9.91 3.60 -7.37
N ASN A 168 -9.18 3.72 -8.47
CA ASN A 168 -9.50 2.99 -9.70
C ASN A 168 -9.18 1.50 -9.58
N ARG A 169 -8.07 1.18 -8.93
CA ARG A 169 -7.55 -0.20 -8.79
C ARG A 169 -7.90 -0.80 -7.43
N TYR A 170 -7.74 -0.02 -6.35
CA TYR A 170 -7.86 -0.47 -4.97
C TYR A 170 -8.79 0.43 -4.19
N ALA A 171 -9.17 -0.04 -3.00
CA ALA A 171 -9.73 0.78 -1.96
C ALA A 171 -8.69 0.99 -0.86
N TYR A 172 -8.82 2.11 -0.16
CA TYR A 172 -7.86 2.56 0.85
C TYR A 172 -8.58 2.97 2.11
N TRP A 173 -8.03 2.56 3.24
CA TRP A 173 -8.51 2.97 4.54
C TRP A 173 -7.35 3.53 5.34
N LEU A 174 -7.37 4.84 5.54
CA LEU A 174 -6.40 5.56 6.34
C LEU A 174 -7.00 5.92 7.69
N GLU A 175 -6.26 5.70 8.78
CA GLU A 175 -6.71 6.00 10.14
C GLU A 175 -5.52 6.45 11.00
N VAL A 176 -5.72 7.50 11.80
CA VAL A 176 -4.78 7.97 12.82
C VAL A 176 -5.49 8.08 14.16
N ALA A 177 -4.80 7.72 15.25
CA ALA A 177 -5.31 7.86 16.61
C ALA A 177 -4.63 9.05 17.27
N GLN A 178 -5.42 10.11 17.54
CA GLN A 178 -4.93 11.35 18.16
C GLN A 178 -5.13 11.33 19.66
N THR A 179 -4.21 11.96 20.38
CA THR A 179 -4.40 12.32 21.78
C THR A 179 -5.34 13.52 21.92
N PRO A 180 -5.82 13.84 23.13
CA PRO A 180 -6.61 15.05 23.37
C PRO A 180 -5.97 16.33 22.87
N GLU A 181 -4.64 16.39 22.87
CA GLU A 181 -3.85 17.54 22.41
C GLU A 181 -3.68 17.59 20.87
N GLY A 182 -4.28 16.64 20.15
CA GLY A 182 -4.23 16.57 18.69
C GLY A 182 -2.99 15.93 18.11
N PHE A 183 -2.16 15.26 18.95
CA PHE A 183 -0.97 14.57 18.52
C PHE A 183 -1.29 13.08 18.27
N ALA A 184 -0.93 12.54 17.11
CA ALA A 184 -1.14 11.13 16.81
C ALA A 184 0.17 10.34 16.97
N TYR A 185 0.16 9.34 17.84
CA TYR A 185 1.29 8.42 18.02
C TYR A 185 1.22 7.20 17.11
N SER A 186 0.05 6.89 16.61
CA SER A 186 -0.19 5.72 15.78
C SER A 186 -1.09 6.05 14.61
N GLY A 187 -0.78 5.43 13.48
CA GLY A 187 -1.60 5.52 12.29
C GLY A 187 -1.44 4.29 11.42
N ARG A 188 -2.44 4.02 10.61
CA ARG A 188 -2.44 2.90 9.67
C ARG A 188 -3.03 3.30 8.34
N LEU A 189 -2.52 2.68 7.28
CA LEU A 189 -3.08 2.76 5.95
C LEU A 189 -3.21 1.33 5.42
N THR A 190 -4.42 0.97 5.04
CA THR A 190 -4.74 -0.35 4.49
C THR A 190 -5.13 -0.20 3.03
N VAL A 191 -4.44 -0.95 2.17
CA VAL A 191 -4.79 -1.14 0.75
C VAL A 191 -5.56 -2.44 0.65
N PHE A 192 -6.69 -2.49 -0.06
CA PHE A 192 -7.49 -3.70 -0.14
C PHE A 192 -8.32 -3.77 -1.42
N LEU A 193 -8.91 -4.93 -1.68
CA LEU A 193 -9.73 -5.15 -2.86
C LEU A 193 -10.99 -4.28 -2.83
N ARG A 194 -11.32 -3.64 -3.93
CA ARG A 194 -12.52 -2.81 -4.07
C ARG A 194 -13.82 -3.54 -3.73
N ASN A 195 -13.85 -4.84 -3.96
CA ASN A 195 -15.02 -5.67 -3.65
C ASN A 195 -15.37 -5.68 -2.14
N ASP A 196 -14.41 -5.33 -1.28
CA ASP A 196 -14.61 -5.25 0.16
C ASP A 196 -15.02 -3.86 0.65
N LEU A 197 -15.08 -2.86 -0.24
CA LEU A 197 -15.33 -1.46 0.10
C LEU A 197 -16.66 -1.27 0.84
N ASN A 198 -17.76 -1.78 0.28
CA ASN A 198 -19.11 -1.62 0.86
C ASN A 198 -19.21 -2.26 2.25
N LYS A 199 -18.50 -3.38 2.46
CA LYS A 199 -18.43 -4.03 3.78
C LYS A 199 -17.78 -3.10 4.80
N ILE A 200 -16.62 -2.52 4.44
CA ILE A 200 -15.87 -1.65 5.34
C ILE A 200 -16.64 -0.36 5.60
N GLU A 201 -17.25 0.24 4.58
CA GLU A 201 -18.09 1.42 4.73
C GLU A 201 -19.23 1.16 5.72
N ALA A 202 -19.96 0.05 5.56
CA ALA A 202 -21.03 -0.32 6.48
C ALA A 202 -20.52 -0.53 7.92
N GLU A 203 -19.35 -1.14 8.10
CA GLU A 203 -18.76 -1.33 9.42
C GLU A 203 -18.33 -0.01 10.08
N LEU A 204 -17.79 0.93 9.29
CA LEU A 204 -17.36 2.23 9.79
C LEU A 204 -18.54 3.13 10.17
N ARG A 205 -19.63 3.09 9.40
CA ARG A 205 -20.86 3.83 9.71
C ARG A 205 -21.61 3.31 10.94
N ASN A 206 -21.35 2.06 11.33
CA ASN A 206 -21.99 1.39 12.48
C ASN A 206 -21.04 1.27 13.71
N ARG A 207 -20.01 2.10 13.77
CA ARG A 207 -19.08 2.18 14.92
C ARG A 207 -19.65 2.97 16.09
#